data_3fbe96e82b16069526ffeb4a0920755c
#
_entry.id   3fbe96e82b16069526ffeb4a0920755c
#
_cell.length_a   1.000
_cell.length_b   1.000
_cell.length_c   1.000
_cell.angle_alpha   90.00
_cell.angle_beta   90.00
_cell.angle_gamma   90.00
#
_symmetry.space_group_name_H-M   'P 1'
#
loop_
_entity.id
_entity.type
_entity.pdbx_description
1 polymer ?
#
loop_
_entity_poly.entity_id
_entity_poly.type
_entity_poly.pdbx_seq_one_letter_code
_entity_poly.pdbx_strand_id
1 'polypeptide(L)'
;MGILNITDDSFSDGGRHRDPTVAVAAARRMIEEGADIIDIGAESTRPGAQAVPPDEEWARLAPVVEALAGLDVPLSIDTRHPGTMARVIAAGASIINDISGFRTPEARAAVAGSDVGLVTMHMLGDSPATMQANPVYADVVAEVGRFLMDSRQALLDAGVAPERICLDPGFGFGKTLAHNLALYRGIPAWASVAPVLVGVSRKSMLGAITGQPVERRLAASLAGALAGVQMGATIVRVHDVPETVQALAVWTAIGLPAAAGSVHIGDGHPGRPAKE
;
A
#
# COMPACT_ATOMS: atom_id res chain seq x y z
N MET A 1 -3.41 4.48 -5.86
CA MET A 1 -3.88 4.25 -4.46
C MET A 1 -3.44 5.43 -3.61
N GLY A 2 -4.41 6.18 -3.07
CA GLY A 2 -4.16 7.33 -2.19
C GLY A 2 -4.05 6.91 -0.73
N ILE A 3 -3.08 7.45 0.01
CA ILE A 3 -2.82 7.15 1.43
C ILE A 3 -3.64 8.08 2.31
N LEU A 4 -4.52 7.52 3.14
CA LEU A 4 -5.28 8.24 4.17
C LEU A 4 -4.89 7.73 5.56
N ASN A 5 -4.03 8.46 6.27
CA ASN A 5 -3.68 8.14 7.64
C ASN A 5 -4.63 8.84 8.62
N ILE A 6 -5.28 8.07 9.50
CA ILE A 6 -6.13 8.59 10.58
C ILE A 6 -5.46 8.40 11.95
N THR A 7 -4.17 8.77 12.02
CA THR A 7 -3.34 8.71 13.24
C THR A 7 -3.40 10.04 14.00
N ASP A 8 -3.08 9.99 15.30
CA ASP A 8 -3.11 11.17 16.18
C ASP A 8 -2.23 12.33 15.69
N ASP A 9 -1.15 12.03 14.92
CA ASP A 9 -0.21 13.01 14.37
C ASP A 9 -0.66 13.62 13.03
N SER A 10 -1.60 12.99 12.33
CA SER A 10 -1.94 13.36 10.94
C SER A 10 -2.87 14.57 10.84
N PHE A 11 -3.55 14.95 11.94
CA PHE A 11 -4.52 16.03 12.02
C PHE A 11 -4.23 16.96 13.20
N SER A 12 -2.95 17.16 13.53
CA SER A 12 -2.51 17.94 14.69
C SER A 12 -2.57 19.46 14.42
N ASP A 13 -3.73 20.05 14.69
CA ASP A 13 -3.84 21.41 15.22
C ASP A 13 -4.49 21.33 16.62
N GLY A 14 -3.64 21.10 17.65
CA GLY A 14 -4.00 21.33 19.03
C GLY A 14 -5.16 20.54 19.62
N GLY A 15 -5.19 19.19 19.50
CA GLY A 15 -6.03 18.35 20.37
C GLY A 15 -7.52 18.23 19.98
N ARG A 16 -7.92 18.60 18.78
CA ARG A 16 -9.31 18.44 18.26
C ARG A 16 -9.40 17.37 17.16
N HIS A 17 -9.19 16.33 17.43
CA HIS A 17 -9.10 15.21 17.30
C HIS A 17 -9.59 14.13 16.52
N ARG A 18 -9.70 13.39 15.83
CA ARG A 18 -10.43 12.18 15.40
C ARG A 18 -11.83 12.52 14.87
N ASP A 19 -11.95 13.68 14.22
CA ASP A 19 -13.20 13.99 13.54
C ASP A 19 -13.23 13.15 12.23
N PRO A 20 -14.06 12.09 12.15
CA PRO A 20 -14.17 11.26 10.95
C PRO A 20 -14.53 12.09 9.72
N THR A 21 -15.19 13.23 9.90
CA THR A 21 -15.60 14.10 8.80
C THR A 21 -14.41 14.67 8.03
N VAL A 22 -13.29 14.95 8.71
CA VAL A 22 -12.05 15.44 8.06
C VAL A 22 -11.43 14.32 7.21
N ALA A 23 -11.38 13.10 7.74
CA ALA A 23 -10.87 11.94 7.02
C ALA A 23 -11.74 11.61 5.79
N VAL A 24 -13.06 11.64 5.97
CA VAL A 24 -14.03 11.42 4.89
C VAL A 24 -13.90 12.50 3.80
N ALA A 25 -13.77 13.77 4.18
CA ALA A 25 -13.56 14.85 3.24
C ALA A 25 -12.24 14.70 2.48
N ALA A 26 -11.16 14.29 3.16
CA ALA A 26 -9.87 14.02 2.53
C ALA A 26 -9.95 12.85 1.53
N ALA A 27 -10.63 11.74 1.89
CA ALA A 27 -10.86 10.62 0.98
C ALA A 27 -11.63 11.04 -0.27
N ARG A 28 -12.73 11.78 -0.11
CA ARG A 28 -13.53 12.28 -1.24
C ARG A 28 -12.72 13.18 -2.16
N ARG A 29 -11.91 14.07 -1.59
CA ARG A 29 -11.00 14.91 -2.39
C ARG A 29 -10.00 14.06 -3.17
N MET A 30 -9.36 13.06 -2.56
CA MET A 30 -8.45 12.16 -3.27
C MET A 30 -9.14 11.44 -4.45
N ILE A 31 -10.41 11.05 -4.28
CA ILE A 31 -11.22 10.44 -5.35
C ILE A 31 -11.46 11.44 -6.48
N GLU A 32 -11.83 12.68 -6.16
CA GLU A 32 -12.01 13.77 -7.14
C GLU A 32 -10.69 14.09 -7.86
N GLU A 33 -9.56 13.98 -7.17
CA GLU A 33 -8.19 14.13 -7.69
C GLU A 33 -7.72 12.94 -8.53
N GLY A 34 -8.51 11.86 -8.63
CA GLY A 34 -8.28 10.71 -9.50
C GLY A 34 -7.66 9.48 -8.83
N ALA A 35 -7.75 9.34 -7.51
CA ALA A 35 -7.39 8.08 -6.86
C ALA A 35 -8.37 6.97 -7.26
N ASP A 36 -7.83 5.81 -7.67
CA ASP A 36 -8.62 4.62 -8.00
C ASP A 36 -8.89 3.73 -6.77
N ILE A 37 -8.10 3.89 -5.70
CA ILE A 37 -8.20 3.16 -4.44
C ILE A 37 -7.85 4.13 -3.32
N ILE A 38 -8.57 4.08 -2.19
CA ILE A 38 -8.21 4.80 -0.96
C ILE A 38 -7.72 3.77 0.07
N ASP A 39 -6.50 3.96 0.58
CA ASP A 39 -5.89 3.08 1.58
C ASP A 39 -5.86 3.77 2.95
N ILE A 40 -6.65 3.24 3.89
CA ILE A 40 -6.92 3.85 5.18
C ILE A 40 -6.15 3.11 6.26
N GLY A 41 -5.27 3.82 7.00
CA GLY A 41 -4.51 3.28 8.11
C GLY A 41 -4.75 4.05 9.41
N ALA A 42 -5.00 3.34 10.51
CA ALA A 42 -5.20 3.90 11.85
C ALA A 42 -4.01 3.68 12.80
N GLU A 43 -3.05 2.88 12.40
CA GLU A 43 -1.79 2.65 13.10
C GLU A 43 -0.63 3.27 12.30
N SER A 44 0.24 4.02 12.98
CA SER A 44 1.46 4.52 12.34
C SER A 44 2.47 3.38 12.19
N THR A 45 2.93 3.14 10.96
CA THR A 45 3.96 2.15 10.65
C THR A 45 5.38 2.73 10.60
N ARG A 46 5.55 3.99 11.05
CA ARG A 46 6.87 4.63 11.14
C ARG A 46 7.74 3.95 12.20
N PRO A 47 9.07 3.90 12.00
CA PRO A 47 9.97 3.37 13.04
C PRO A 47 9.76 4.09 14.38
N GLY A 48 9.62 3.30 15.46
CA GLY A 48 9.39 3.83 16.81
C GLY A 48 7.93 4.19 17.14
N ALA A 49 6.99 4.02 16.21
CA ALA A 49 5.58 4.22 16.50
C ALA A 49 5.07 3.19 17.52
N GLN A 50 4.18 3.62 18.39
CA GLN A 50 3.51 2.73 19.34
C GLN A 50 2.42 1.93 18.62
N ALA A 51 2.32 0.64 18.96
CA ALA A 51 1.26 -0.20 18.45
C ALA A 51 -0.10 0.26 18.99
N VAL A 52 -1.11 0.29 18.11
CA VAL A 52 -2.49 0.61 18.48
C VAL A 52 -3.21 -0.69 18.82
N PRO A 53 -3.89 -0.79 19.98
CA PRO A 53 -4.71 -1.96 20.31
C PRO A 53 -5.81 -2.17 19.27
N PRO A 54 -6.18 -3.44 18.92
CA PRO A 54 -7.16 -3.73 17.87
C PRO A 54 -8.52 -3.07 18.05
N ASP A 55 -9.02 -2.97 19.30
CA ASP A 55 -10.30 -2.30 19.56
C ASP A 55 -10.21 -0.78 19.37
N GLU A 56 -9.07 -0.18 19.66
CA GLU A 56 -8.84 1.24 19.40
C GLU A 56 -8.66 1.49 17.90
N GLU A 57 -7.93 0.61 17.20
CA GLU A 57 -7.82 0.66 15.73
C GLU A 57 -9.19 0.62 15.07
N TRP A 58 -10.03 -0.33 15.48
CA TRP A 58 -11.40 -0.42 14.98
C TRP A 58 -12.22 0.85 15.30
N ALA A 59 -12.15 1.36 16.51
CA ALA A 59 -12.88 2.57 16.89
C ALA A 59 -12.50 3.80 16.05
N ARG A 60 -11.24 3.86 15.56
CA ARG A 60 -10.78 4.89 14.63
C ARG A 60 -11.27 4.65 13.20
N LEU A 61 -11.24 3.39 12.73
CA LEU A 61 -11.58 3.00 11.37
C LEU A 61 -13.09 3.03 11.10
N ALA A 62 -13.91 2.50 12.01
CA ALA A 62 -15.33 2.26 11.81
C ALA A 62 -16.08 3.46 11.23
N PRO A 63 -16.04 4.66 11.85
CA PRO A 63 -16.84 5.78 11.37
C PRO A 63 -16.40 6.28 9.97
N VAL A 64 -15.13 6.09 9.62
CA VAL A 64 -14.60 6.48 8.30
C VAL A 64 -14.98 5.45 7.25
N VAL A 65 -14.80 4.16 7.54
CA VAL A 65 -15.16 3.06 6.63
C VAL A 65 -16.66 3.07 6.34
N GLU A 66 -17.51 3.20 7.37
CA GLU A 66 -18.97 3.25 7.22
C GLU A 66 -19.42 4.45 6.38
N ALA A 67 -18.81 5.63 6.57
CA ALA A 67 -19.13 6.83 5.79
C ALA A 67 -18.66 6.80 4.33
N LEU A 68 -17.66 5.97 4.04
CA LEU A 68 -17.11 5.79 2.69
C LEU A 68 -17.62 4.50 2.02
N ALA A 69 -18.28 3.61 2.76
CA ALA A 69 -18.89 2.41 2.22
C ALA A 69 -19.92 2.78 1.13
N GLY A 70 -19.88 2.07 0.00
CA GLY A 70 -20.76 2.32 -1.13
C GLY A 70 -20.33 3.44 -2.09
N LEU A 71 -19.13 4.02 -1.91
CA LEU A 71 -18.50 4.81 -2.96
C LEU A 71 -18.01 3.90 -4.10
N ASP A 72 -17.98 4.43 -5.33
CA ASP A 72 -17.53 3.71 -6.53
C ASP A 72 -16.01 3.47 -6.58
N VAL A 73 -15.31 3.63 -5.45
CA VAL A 73 -13.86 3.45 -5.33
C VAL A 73 -13.57 2.42 -4.24
N PRO A 74 -12.77 1.37 -4.53
CA PRO A 74 -12.38 0.38 -3.54
C PRO A 74 -11.70 0.99 -2.31
N LEU A 75 -12.15 0.56 -1.13
CA LEU A 75 -11.52 0.91 0.14
C LEU A 75 -10.55 -0.18 0.54
N SER A 76 -9.28 0.18 0.67
CA SER A 76 -8.20 -0.62 1.24
C SER A 76 -8.00 -0.25 2.69
N ILE A 77 -7.84 -1.24 3.56
CA ILE A 77 -7.57 -1.02 4.98
C ILE A 77 -6.18 -1.57 5.34
N ASP A 78 -5.30 -0.65 5.75
CA ASP A 78 -3.95 -0.97 6.23
C ASP A 78 -4.06 -1.42 7.70
N THR A 79 -4.12 -2.74 7.91
CA THR A 79 -4.19 -3.37 9.23
C THR A 79 -3.54 -4.76 9.23
N ARG A 80 -2.88 -5.09 10.36
CA ARG A 80 -2.27 -6.39 10.64
C ARG A 80 -3.04 -7.21 11.69
N HIS A 81 -4.15 -6.68 12.21
CA HIS A 81 -4.92 -7.30 13.28
C HIS A 81 -6.10 -8.12 12.72
N PRO A 82 -6.12 -9.47 12.91
CA PRO A 82 -7.18 -10.34 12.37
C PRO A 82 -8.60 -9.92 12.78
N GLY A 83 -8.76 -9.47 14.03
CA GLY A 83 -10.05 -8.98 14.53
C GLY A 83 -10.53 -7.71 13.82
N THR A 84 -9.61 -6.79 13.49
CA THR A 84 -9.90 -5.60 12.69
C THR A 84 -10.21 -5.99 11.25
N MET A 85 -9.44 -6.91 10.64
CA MET A 85 -9.69 -7.41 9.27
C MET A 85 -11.14 -7.90 9.12
N ALA A 86 -11.61 -8.76 10.04
CA ALA A 86 -12.96 -9.28 9.98
C ALA A 86 -14.04 -8.18 10.09
N ARG A 87 -13.84 -7.20 10.97
CA ARG A 87 -14.78 -6.08 11.19
C ARG A 87 -14.84 -5.15 9.97
N VAL A 88 -13.70 -4.77 9.38
CA VAL A 88 -13.68 -3.87 8.23
C VAL A 88 -14.22 -4.54 6.97
N ILE A 89 -14.01 -5.84 6.79
CA ILE A 89 -14.62 -6.63 5.71
C ILE A 89 -16.14 -6.59 5.84
N ALA A 90 -16.67 -6.85 7.04
CA ALA A 90 -18.11 -6.78 7.31
C ALA A 90 -18.67 -5.36 7.12
N ALA A 91 -17.87 -4.32 7.30
CA ALA A 91 -18.23 -2.92 7.08
C ALA A 91 -18.09 -2.45 5.62
N GLY A 92 -17.65 -3.31 4.69
CA GLY A 92 -17.59 -3.01 3.25
C GLY A 92 -16.21 -2.66 2.70
N ALA A 93 -15.12 -2.96 3.42
CA ALA A 93 -13.77 -2.86 2.86
C ALA A 93 -13.64 -3.79 1.64
N SER A 94 -12.97 -3.31 0.61
CA SER A 94 -12.72 -4.04 -0.64
C SER A 94 -11.35 -4.71 -0.67
N ILE A 95 -10.38 -4.20 0.12
CA ILE A 95 -9.00 -4.67 0.14
C ILE A 95 -8.49 -4.67 1.59
N ILE A 96 -7.74 -5.69 1.97
CA ILE A 96 -6.92 -5.71 3.19
C ILE A 96 -5.45 -5.59 2.79
N ASN A 97 -4.79 -4.56 3.32
CA ASN A 97 -3.36 -4.31 3.14
C ASN A 97 -2.65 -4.68 4.45
N ASP A 98 -1.99 -5.85 4.48
CA ASP A 98 -1.32 -6.33 5.70
C ASP A 98 0.20 -6.21 5.59
N ILE A 99 0.77 -5.26 6.34
CA ILE A 99 2.21 -5.05 6.43
C ILE A 99 2.97 -6.25 7.04
N SER A 100 2.28 -7.15 7.74
CA SER A 100 2.88 -8.37 8.29
C SER A 100 2.88 -9.53 7.30
N GLY A 101 2.15 -9.42 6.18
CA GLY A 101 2.10 -10.42 5.12
C GLY A 101 1.28 -11.66 5.49
N PHE A 102 0.20 -11.51 6.24
CA PHE A 102 -0.70 -12.60 6.66
C PHE A 102 0.03 -13.79 7.30
N ARG A 103 1.08 -13.50 8.12
CA ARG A 103 1.94 -14.53 8.73
C ARG A 103 1.18 -15.49 9.63
N THR A 104 0.15 -15.00 10.34
CA THR A 104 -0.57 -15.82 11.32
C THR A 104 -1.74 -16.59 10.68
N PRO A 105 -2.05 -17.81 11.18
CA PRO A 105 -3.23 -18.54 10.72
C PRO A 105 -4.53 -17.75 10.91
N GLU A 106 -4.63 -16.95 11.99
CA GLU A 106 -5.78 -16.12 12.30
C GLU A 106 -6.00 -15.01 11.26
N ALA A 107 -4.91 -14.37 10.78
CA ALA A 107 -5.00 -13.36 9.72
C ALA A 107 -5.49 -13.98 8.41
N ARG A 108 -4.98 -15.17 8.04
CA ARG A 108 -5.45 -15.89 6.86
C ARG A 108 -6.89 -16.33 6.98
N ALA A 109 -7.30 -16.84 8.15
CA ALA A 109 -8.68 -17.25 8.40
C ALA A 109 -9.66 -16.07 8.33
N ALA A 110 -9.24 -14.87 8.78
CA ALA A 110 -10.07 -13.67 8.74
C ALA A 110 -10.45 -13.23 7.32
N VAL A 111 -9.62 -13.55 6.31
CA VAL A 111 -9.79 -13.10 4.91
C VAL A 111 -10.21 -14.21 3.95
N ALA A 112 -10.00 -15.48 4.30
CA ALA A 112 -10.21 -16.63 3.40
C ALA A 112 -11.66 -16.76 2.91
N GLY A 113 -12.63 -16.52 3.79
CA GLY A 113 -14.07 -16.64 3.49
C GLY A 113 -14.71 -15.42 2.84
N SER A 114 -13.92 -14.41 2.45
CA SER A 114 -14.38 -13.17 1.83
C SER A 114 -13.95 -13.07 0.37
N ASP A 115 -14.45 -12.06 -0.35
CA ASP A 115 -14.05 -11.77 -1.74
C ASP A 115 -13.10 -10.55 -1.85
N VAL A 116 -12.58 -10.03 -0.73
CA VAL A 116 -11.72 -8.85 -0.72
C VAL A 116 -10.35 -9.13 -1.37
N GLY A 117 -9.78 -8.11 -2.01
CA GLY A 117 -8.39 -8.15 -2.45
C GLY A 117 -7.41 -8.12 -1.28
N LEU A 118 -6.25 -8.72 -1.44
CA LEU A 118 -5.23 -8.83 -0.39
C LEU A 118 -3.90 -8.26 -0.87
N VAL A 119 -3.32 -7.33 -0.12
CA VAL A 119 -1.93 -6.90 -0.32
C VAL A 119 -1.09 -7.54 0.77
N THR A 120 -0.21 -8.46 0.36
CA THR A 120 0.74 -9.11 1.26
C THR A 120 2.10 -8.43 1.17
N MET A 121 2.59 -7.90 2.30
CA MET A 121 3.82 -7.12 2.33
C MET A 121 4.92 -7.81 3.14
N HIS A 122 6.17 -7.64 2.68
CA HIS A 122 7.35 -8.04 3.45
C HIS A 122 7.81 -6.93 4.40
N MET A 123 7.88 -7.25 5.68
CA MET A 123 8.55 -6.48 6.71
C MET A 123 9.59 -7.35 7.42
N LEU A 124 10.77 -6.79 7.73
CA LEU A 124 11.79 -7.49 8.54
C LEU A 124 11.35 -7.55 10.00
N GLY A 125 11.41 -8.76 10.60
CA GLY A 125 10.95 -8.98 11.97
C GLY A 125 9.44 -8.90 12.12
N ASP A 126 8.96 -8.72 13.35
CA ASP A 126 7.54 -8.85 13.70
C ASP A 126 6.89 -7.51 14.09
N SER A 127 7.65 -6.42 14.13
CA SER A 127 7.16 -5.12 14.56
C SER A 127 7.77 -3.95 13.77
N PRO A 128 6.94 -2.99 13.32
CA PRO A 128 7.43 -1.75 12.72
C PRO A 128 8.37 -0.96 13.65
N ALA A 129 8.17 -1.06 14.96
CA ALA A 129 8.97 -0.33 15.95
C ALA A 129 10.47 -0.74 15.95
N THR A 130 10.78 -1.99 15.62
CA THR A 130 12.15 -2.56 15.72
C THR A 130 12.76 -2.90 14.36
N MET A 131 12.00 -2.91 13.28
CA MET A 131 12.42 -3.37 11.94
C MET A 131 13.68 -2.69 11.38
N GLN A 132 13.96 -1.44 11.76
CA GLN A 132 15.08 -0.65 11.24
C GLN A 132 16.36 -0.72 12.10
N ALA A 133 16.35 -1.44 13.24
CA ALA A 133 17.47 -1.44 14.16
C ALA A 133 18.75 -2.05 13.55
N ASN A 134 18.61 -3.11 12.74
CA ASN A 134 19.74 -3.74 12.06
C ASN A 134 19.25 -4.57 10.84
N PRO A 135 18.92 -3.95 9.69
CA PRO A 135 18.44 -4.69 8.53
C PRO A 135 19.60 -5.43 7.82
N VAL A 136 19.71 -6.74 8.06
CA VAL A 136 20.70 -7.62 7.45
C VAL A 136 20.02 -8.65 6.57
N TYR A 137 20.52 -8.80 5.34
CA TYR A 137 20.14 -9.82 4.35
C TYR A 137 21.40 -10.36 3.70
N ALA A 138 21.45 -11.65 3.41
CA ALA A 138 22.48 -12.23 2.56
C ALA A 138 22.18 -11.88 1.08
N ASP A 139 20.91 -12.01 0.66
CA ASP A 139 20.39 -11.56 -0.62
C ASP A 139 18.96 -11.07 -0.40
N VAL A 140 18.79 -9.73 -0.38
CA VAL A 140 17.49 -9.11 -0.08
C VAL A 140 16.44 -9.44 -1.12
N VAL A 141 16.80 -9.58 -2.41
CA VAL A 141 15.83 -9.88 -3.47
C VAL A 141 15.34 -11.32 -3.35
N ALA A 142 16.26 -12.26 -3.12
CA ALA A 142 15.92 -13.67 -2.93
C ALA A 142 15.12 -13.91 -1.65
N GLU A 143 15.50 -13.28 -0.53
CA GLU A 143 14.82 -13.46 0.76
C GLU A 143 13.43 -12.84 0.78
N VAL A 144 13.29 -11.60 0.28
CA VAL A 144 11.97 -10.94 0.15
C VAL A 144 11.10 -11.70 -0.85
N GLY A 145 11.66 -12.12 -1.99
CA GLY A 145 10.92 -12.90 -2.97
C GLY A 145 10.42 -14.21 -2.40
N ARG A 146 11.24 -14.95 -1.66
CA ARG A 146 10.81 -16.19 -0.98
C ARG A 146 9.67 -15.91 -0.01
N PHE A 147 9.82 -14.91 0.85
CA PHE A 147 8.77 -14.54 1.80
C PHE A 147 7.43 -14.24 1.09
N LEU A 148 7.44 -13.45 0.01
CA LEU A 148 6.24 -13.09 -0.74
C LEU A 148 5.60 -14.33 -1.40
N MET A 149 6.41 -15.25 -1.93
CA MET A 149 5.89 -16.50 -2.51
C MET A 149 5.33 -17.43 -1.43
N ASP A 150 5.99 -17.57 -0.29
CA ASP A 150 5.53 -18.38 0.84
C ASP A 150 4.21 -17.82 1.42
N SER A 151 4.13 -16.50 1.58
CA SER A 151 2.89 -15.83 2.02
C SER A 151 1.75 -16.02 1.02
N ARG A 152 2.03 -15.82 -0.27
CA ARG A 152 1.06 -16.09 -1.33
C ARG A 152 0.60 -17.55 -1.32
N GLN A 153 1.50 -18.50 -1.19
CA GLN A 153 1.14 -19.92 -1.12
C GLN A 153 0.26 -20.23 0.08
N ALA A 154 0.59 -19.68 1.27
CA ALA A 154 -0.21 -19.87 2.47
C ALA A 154 -1.63 -19.27 2.35
N LEU A 155 -1.82 -18.18 1.59
CA LEU A 155 -3.15 -17.64 1.26
C LEU A 155 -3.91 -18.55 0.29
N LEU A 156 -3.25 -19.08 -0.75
CA LEU A 156 -3.84 -20.06 -1.68
C LEU A 156 -4.29 -21.34 -0.94
N ASP A 157 -3.45 -21.85 -0.03
CA ASP A 157 -3.77 -23.04 0.78
C ASP A 157 -4.94 -22.78 1.74
N ALA A 158 -5.15 -21.52 2.13
CA ALA A 158 -6.33 -21.10 2.89
C ALA A 158 -7.60 -20.88 2.03
N GLY A 159 -7.51 -21.13 0.70
CA GLY A 159 -8.63 -21.02 -0.22
C GLY A 159 -8.84 -19.65 -0.86
N VAL A 160 -7.87 -18.73 -0.73
CA VAL A 160 -7.91 -17.41 -1.40
C VAL A 160 -7.61 -17.61 -2.89
N ALA A 161 -8.42 -17.03 -3.77
CA ALA A 161 -8.19 -17.08 -5.21
C ALA A 161 -6.92 -16.27 -5.61
N PRO A 162 -6.09 -16.77 -6.55
CA PRO A 162 -4.81 -16.16 -6.88
C PRO A 162 -4.91 -14.73 -7.41
N GLU A 163 -5.98 -14.40 -8.13
CA GLU A 163 -6.24 -13.05 -8.67
C GLU A 163 -6.56 -11.99 -7.61
N ARG A 164 -6.82 -12.39 -6.39
CA ARG A 164 -7.08 -11.50 -5.25
C ARG A 164 -5.80 -11.07 -4.53
N ILE A 165 -4.63 -11.63 -4.87
CA ILE A 165 -3.39 -11.46 -4.12
C ILE A 165 -2.45 -10.51 -4.87
N CYS A 166 -2.11 -9.38 -4.23
CA CYS A 166 -1.11 -8.42 -4.65
C CYS A 166 0.12 -8.52 -3.75
N LEU A 167 1.32 -8.37 -4.31
CA LEU A 167 2.59 -8.47 -3.60
C LEU A 167 3.16 -7.07 -3.35
N ASP A 168 3.63 -6.79 -2.12
CA ASP A 168 4.38 -5.58 -1.81
C ASP A 168 5.76 -5.96 -1.24
N PRO A 169 6.88 -5.60 -1.89
CA PRO A 169 8.22 -5.87 -1.36
C PRO A 169 8.55 -5.08 -0.09
N GLY A 170 7.71 -4.13 0.32
CA GLY A 170 7.84 -3.40 1.58
C GLY A 170 9.06 -2.48 1.61
N PHE A 171 9.15 -1.56 0.64
CA PHE A 171 10.21 -0.55 0.60
C PHE A 171 10.26 0.24 1.93
N GLY A 172 11.45 0.34 2.55
CA GLY A 172 11.65 1.05 3.81
C GLY A 172 11.30 0.26 5.07
N PHE A 173 10.72 -0.94 4.96
CA PHE A 173 10.36 -1.79 6.09
C PHE A 173 11.49 -2.77 6.44
N GLY A 174 12.44 -2.32 7.27
CA GLY A 174 13.61 -3.10 7.63
C GLY A 174 14.61 -3.26 6.47
N LYS A 175 14.94 -2.16 5.79
CA LYS A 175 15.78 -2.17 4.59
C LYS A 175 16.68 -0.94 4.53
N THR A 176 17.96 -1.15 4.17
CA THR A 176 18.90 -0.07 3.84
C THR A 176 18.56 0.57 2.49
N LEU A 177 19.21 1.67 2.13
CA LEU A 177 19.11 2.24 0.79
C LEU A 177 19.50 1.23 -0.29
N ALA A 178 20.64 0.54 -0.11
CA ALA A 178 21.11 -0.48 -1.05
C ALA A 178 20.09 -1.61 -1.24
N HIS A 179 19.48 -2.08 -0.14
CA HIS A 179 18.42 -3.10 -0.18
C HIS A 179 17.20 -2.60 -0.99
N ASN A 180 16.73 -1.38 -0.73
CA ASN A 180 15.59 -0.81 -1.47
C ASN A 180 15.89 -0.68 -2.96
N LEU A 181 17.08 -0.23 -3.35
CA LEU A 181 17.48 -0.15 -4.76
C LEU A 181 17.58 -1.54 -5.43
N ALA A 182 18.04 -2.56 -4.69
CA ALA A 182 18.07 -3.93 -5.19
C ALA A 182 16.65 -4.47 -5.42
N LEU A 183 15.70 -4.18 -4.51
CA LEU A 183 14.30 -4.62 -4.63
C LEU A 183 13.61 -4.07 -5.87
N TYR A 184 13.91 -2.84 -6.31
CA TYR A 184 13.39 -2.33 -7.60
C TYR A 184 13.75 -3.24 -8.77
N ARG A 185 14.97 -3.80 -8.78
CA ARG A 185 15.41 -4.74 -9.82
C ARG A 185 14.74 -6.11 -9.72
N GLY A 186 14.17 -6.45 -8.55
CA GLY A 186 13.40 -7.67 -8.33
C GLY A 186 11.94 -7.59 -8.80
N ILE A 187 11.37 -6.39 -8.96
CA ILE A 187 9.96 -6.19 -9.31
C ILE A 187 9.53 -7.00 -10.56
N PRO A 188 10.28 -7.03 -11.69
CA PRO A 188 9.84 -7.76 -12.86
C PRO A 188 9.60 -9.27 -12.62
N ALA A 189 10.41 -9.88 -11.76
CA ALA A 189 10.24 -11.29 -11.42
C ALA A 189 8.95 -11.53 -10.63
N TRP A 190 8.59 -10.65 -9.70
CA TRP A 190 7.35 -10.76 -8.92
C TRP A 190 6.13 -10.38 -9.75
N ALA A 191 6.23 -9.36 -10.60
CA ALA A 191 5.18 -8.92 -11.51
C ALA A 191 4.76 -9.97 -12.54
N SER A 192 5.64 -10.94 -12.84
CA SER A 192 5.29 -12.10 -13.68
C SER A 192 4.41 -13.13 -12.97
N VAL A 193 4.26 -13.03 -11.63
CA VAL A 193 3.52 -14.01 -10.81
C VAL A 193 2.19 -13.45 -10.30
N ALA A 194 2.18 -12.17 -9.91
CA ALA A 194 1.00 -11.48 -9.36
C ALA A 194 1.15 -9.96 -9.51
N PRO A 195 0.06 -9.19 -9.38
CA PRO A 195 0.13 -7.74 -9.25
C PRO A 195 1.13 -7.30 -8.17
N VAL A 196 1.88 -6.21 -8.42
CA VAL A 196 2.86 -5.67 -7.47
C VAL A 196 2.48 -4.25 -7.09
N LEU A 197 2.46 -3.99 -5.77
CA LEU A 197 2.31 -2.66 -5.20
C LEU A 197 3.68 -2.05 -4.88
N VAL A 198 3.87 -0.78 -5.24
CA VAL A 198 5.05 0.01 -4.89
C VAL A 198 4.64 1.24 -4.08
N GLY A 199 5.10 1.30 -2.83
CA GLY A 199 4.84 2.40 -1.91
C GLY A 199 6.15 3.09 -1.47
N VAL A 200 6.65 4.07 -2.24
CA VAL A 200 7.89 4.80 -1.91
C VAL A 200 7.68 6.28 -1.64
N SER A 201 6.45 6.77 -1.79
CA SER A 201 6.09 8.18 -1.64
C SER A 201 6.60 8.76 -0.32
N ARG A 202 7.39 9.83 -0.40
CA ARG A 202 8.02 10.58 0.69
C ARG A 202 8.97 9.77 1.58
N LYS A 203 9.29 8.49 1.28
CA LYS A 203 10.13 7.63 2.11
C LYS A 203 11.58 8.11 2.22
N SER A 204 12.23 7.70 3.31
CA SER A 204 13.60 8.11 3.66
C SER A 204 14.63 7.75 2.59
N MET A 205 14.44 6.65 1.86
CA MET A 205 15.30 6.27 0.75
C MET A 205 15.40 7.36 -0.33
N LEU A 206 14.30 8.07 -0.62
CA LEU A 206 14.30 9.16 -1.59
C LEU A 206 15.09 10.37 -1.06
N GLY A 207 14.98 10.64 0.25
CA GLY A 207 15.79 11.65 0.90
C GLY A 207 17.29 11.31 0.89
N ALA A 208 17.64 10.04 1.09
CA ALA A 208 19.04 9.57 1.04
C ALA A 208 19.64 9.70 -0.36
N ILE A 209 18.84 9.55 -1.42
CA ILE A 209 19.28 9.71 -2.82
C ILE A 209 19.44 11.20 -3.17
N THR A 210 18.50 12.05 -2.75
CA THR A 210 18.39 13.43 -3.25
C THR A 210 18.94 14.48 -2.29
N GLY A 211 19.24 14.10 -1.04
CA GLY A 211 19.59 15.04 0.03
C GLY A 211 18.41 15.90 0.51
N GLN A 212 17.16 15.63 0.06
CA GLN A 212 16.02 16.48 0.35
C GLN A 212 15.25 16.05 1.61
N PRO A 213 14.79 17.02 2.43
CA PRO A 213 13.87 16.75 3.53
C PRO A 213 12.50 16.28 3.02
N VAL A 214 11.66 15.74 3.88
CA VAL A 214 10.41 15.07 3.50
C VAL A 214 9.44 15.98 2.73
N GLU A 215 9.38 17.26 3.08
CA GLU A 215 8.51 18.27 2.47
C GLU A 215 8.91 18.61 1.01
N ARG A 216 10.12 18.24 0.61
CA ARG A 216 10.68 18.53 -0.73
C ARG A 216 10.90 17.25 -1.56
N ARG A 217 10.26 16.13 -1.21
CA ARG A 217 10.43 14.85 -1.90
C ARG A 217 9.37 14.56 -2.98
N LEU A 218 8.54 15.52 -3.36
CA LEU A 218 7.51 15.30 -4.38
C LEU A 218 8.10 14.78 -5.70
N ALA A 219 9.06 15.50 -6.29
CA ALA A 219 9.68 15.10 -7.55
C ALA A 219 10.33 13.70 -7.46
N ALA A 220 11.00 13.40 -6.33
CA ALA A 220 11.59 12.10 -6.09
C ALA A 220 10.52 11.00 -5.92
N SER A 221 9.38 11.31 -5.30
CA SER A 221 8.24 10.39 -5.15
C SER A 221 7.64 10.02 -6.51
N LEU A 222 7.43 11.01 -7.38
CA LEU A 222 6.94 10.79 -8.74
C LEU A 222 7.92 9.93 -9.56
N ALA A 223 9.22 10.27 -9.53
CA ALA A 223 10.25 9.48 -10.20
C ALA A 223 10.28 8.02 -9.70
N GLY A 224 10.16 7.82 -8.38
CA GLY A 224 10.11 6.48 -7.79
C GLY A 224 8.85 5.72 -8.19
N ALA A 225 7.68 6.36 -8.24
CA ALA A 225 6.45 5.75 -8.69
C ALA A 225 6.55 5.30 -10.17
N LEU A 226 7.00 6.19 -11.06
CA LEU A 226 7.18 5.88 -12.49
C LEU A 226 8.23 4.80 -12.72
N ALA A 227 9.32 4.79 -11.95
CA ALA A 227 10.31 3.71 -12.00
C ALA A 227 9.69 2.36 -11.58
N GLY A 228 8.81 2.35 -10.57
CA GLY A 228 8.05 1.16 -10.18
C GLY A 228 7.16 0.65 -11.32
N VAL A 229 6.41 1.54 -11.96
CA VAL A 229 5.57 1.21 -13.12
C VAL A 229 6.41 0.66 -14.27
N GLN A 230 7.56 1.28 -14.57
CA GLN A 230 8.49 0.79 -15.59
C GLN A 230 8.98 -0.63 -15.31
N MET A 231 9.15 -0.99 -14.05
CA MET A 231 9.56 -2.33 -13.63
C MET A 231 8.38 -3.32 -13.54
N GLY A 232 7.13 -2.89 -13.77
CA GLY A 232 5.95 -3.75 -13.81
C GLY A 232 5.03 -3.65 -12.60
N ALA A 233 5.20 -2.66 -11.73
CA ALA A 233 4.23 -2.40 -10.67
C ALA A 233 2.86 -2.00 -11.26
N THR A 234 1.80 -2.59 -10.73
CA THR A 234 0.41 -2.31 -11.14
C THR A 234 -0.30 -1.34 -10.21
N ILE A 235 0.19 -1.20 -8.98
CA ILE A 235 -0.34 -0.27 -7.99
C ILE A 235 0.80 0.62 -7.48
N VAL A 236 0.60 1.93 -7.48
CA VAL A 236 1.46 2.89 -6.79
C VAL A 236 0.70 3.48 -5.60
N ARG A 237 1.28 3.37 -4.39
CA ARG A 237 0.69 3.86 -3.14
C ARG A 237 1.35 5.18 -2.76
N VAL A 238 0.57 6.28 -2.77
CA VAL A 238 1.10 7.64 -2.77
C VAL A 238 0.34 8.60 -1.84
N HIS A 239 1.04 9.65 -1.35
CA HIS A 239 0.42 10.76 -0.62
C HIS A 239 -0.07 11.86 -1.58
N ASP A 240 0.63 12.08 -2.68
CA ASP A 240 0.47 13.19 -3.61
C ASP A 240 -0.31 12.67 -4.84
N VAL A 241 -1.64 12.51 -4.67
CA VAL A 241 -2.52 11.89 -5.67
C VAL A 241 -2.55 12.69 -6.98
N PRO A 242 -2.88 14.00 -7.00
CA PRO A 242 -3.09 14.71 -8.26
C PRO A 242 -1.81 14.81 -9.09
N GLU A 243 -0.65 14.99 -8.46
CA GLU A 243 0.63 15.04 -9.17
C GLU A 243 1.02 13.66 -9.73
N THR A 244 0.70 12.59 -8.98
CA THR A 244 0.95 11.21 -9.46
C THR A 244 0.04 10.86 -10.63
N VAL A 245 -1.23 11.22 -10.59
CA VAL A 245 -2.18 11.02 -11.71
C VAL A 245 -1.69 11.74 -12.96
N GLN A 246 -1.25 13.01 -12.84
CA GLN A 246 -0.68 13.75 -13.96
C GLN A 246 0.58 13.06 -14.52
N ALA A 247 1.48 12.62 -13.65
CA ALA A 247 2.71 11.93 -14.07
C ALA A 247 2.41 10.61 -14.80
N LEU A 248 1.45 9.83 -14.31
CA LEU A 248 1.01 8.57 -14.93
C LEU A 248 0.31 8.82 -16.27
N ALA A 249 -0.50 9.89 -16.39
CA ALA A 249 -1.15 10.27 -17.65
C ALA A 249 -0.10 10.58 -18.75
N VAL A 250 0.94 11.35 -18.41
CA VAL A 250 2.07 11.64 -19.32
C VAL A 250 2.81 10.35 -19.68
N TRP A 251 3.11 9.52 -18.68
CA TRP A 251 3.79 8.24 -18.89
C TRP A 251 3.03 7.35 -19.88
N THR A 252 1.73 7.21 -19.69
CA THR A 252 0.86 6.42 -20.57
C THR A 252 0.80 7.00 -21.97
N ALA A 253 0.67 8.32 -22.10
CA ALA A 253 0.61 9.00 -23.39
C ALA A 253 1.92 8.86 -24.21
N ILE A 254 3.09 8.79 -23.54
CA ILE A 254 4.38 8.54 -24.19
C ILE A 254 4.47 7.10 -24.71
N GLY A 255 3.70 6.16 -24.16
CA GLY A 255 3.65 4.77 -24.61
C GLY A 255 4.94 4.00 -24.34
N LEU A 256 5.65 4.30 -23.26
CA LEU A 256 6.84 3.53 -22.90
C LEU A 256 6.43 2.09 -22.50
N PRO A 257 7.05 1.06 -23.13
CA PRO A 257 6.75 -0.31 -22.77
C PRO A 257 7.16 -0.56 -21.32
N ALA A 258 6.32 -1.29 -20.57
CA ALA A 258 6.74 -1.85 -19.29
C ALA A 258 7.91 -2.83 -19.49
N ALA A 259 8.75 -3.01 -18.48
CA ALA A 259 9.86 -3.98 -18.57
C ALA A 259 9.32 -5.37 -18.94
N ALA A 260 10.04 -6.10 -19.79
CA ALA A 260 9.63 -7.42 -20.21
C ALA A 260 9.36 -8.34 -19.01
N GLY A 261 8.13 -8.81 -18.87
CA GLY A 261 7.65 -9.62 -17.73
C GLY A 261 6.40 -9.08 -17.05
N SER A 262 5.97 -7.84 -17.35
CA SER A 262 4.73 -7.29 -16.81
C SER A 262 3.50 -7.89 -17.52
N VAL A 263 2.56 -8.37 -16.72
CA VAL A 263 1.25 -8.82 -17.22
C VAL A 263 0.49 -7.57 -17.69
N HIS A 264 0.15 -7.52 -18.97
CA HIS A 264 -0.76 -6.53 -19.52
C HIS A 264 -2.16 -6.83 -18.96
N ILE A 265 -2.62 -6.04 -18.02
CA ILE A 265 -4.04 -6.02 -17.66
C ILE A 265 -4.72 -5.29 -18.83
N GLY A 266 -5.51 -6.06 -19.58
CA GLY A 266 -6.14 -5.61 -20.83
C GLY A 266 -6.92 -4.31 -20.69
N ASP A 267 -7.04 -3.59 -21.82
CA ASP A 267 -7.74 -2.33 -22.05
C ASP A 267 -9.24 -2.38 -21.72
N GLY A 268 -9.57 -2.56 -20.44
CA GLY A 268 -10.92 -2.75 -19.92
C GLY A 268 -11.45 -1.60 -19.07
N HIS A 269 -10.89 -0.39 -19.21
CA HIS A 269 -11.52 0.78 -18.60
C HIS A 269 -12.19 1.62 -19.71
N PRO A 270 -13.53 1.72 -19.74
CA PRO A 270 -14.19 2.67 -20.63
C PRO A 270 -13.77 4.08 -20.19
N GLY A 271 -13.10 4.80 -21.10
CA GLY A 271 -12.61 6.14 -20.88
C GLY A 271 -13.68 7.03 -20.25
N ARG A 272 -13.37 7.67 -19.13
CA ARG A 272 -14.17 8.80 -18.63
C ARG A 272 -14.20 9.86 -19.72
N PRO A 273 -15.39 10.35 -20.14
CA PRO A 273 -15.48 11.45 -21.09
C PRO A 273 -14.80 12.69 -20.52
N ALA A 274 -13.96 13.32 -21.33
CA ALA A 274 -13.41 14.63 -21.03
C ALA A 274 -14.56 15.60 -20.72
N LYS A 275 -14.53 16.24 -19.56
CA LYS A 275 -15.42 17.37 -19.28
C LYS A 275 -14.89 18.54 -20.10
N GLU A 276 -15.69 19.02 -21.05
CA GLU A 276 -15.55 20.32 -21.70
C GLU A 276 -15.72 21.46 -20.68
#